data_42274df3f19a02673bdce51c6ea884d6
#
_entry.id   42274df3f19a02673bdce51c6ea884d6
#
_cell.length_a   1.000
_cell.length_b   1.000
_cell.length_c   1.000
_cell.angle_alpha   90.00
_cell.angle_beta   90.00
_cell.angle_gamma   90.00
#
_symmetry.space_group_name_H-M   'P 1'
#
loop_
_entity.id
_entity.type
_entity.pdbx_description
1 polymer ?
#
loop_
_entity_poly.entity_id
_entity_poly.type
_entity_poly.pdbx_seq_one_letter_code
_entity_poly.pdbx_strand_id
1 'polypeptide(L)'
;MAALATGRSSSFAAAAKGLRVVVIGGGWGGATAAKYIRLADPAIEVTLLEPNKEFISCPFSNLVLSGVESLKRLTMGYDGLRKHGVKIRHEAATAIEPDARRVRVGNNSLEYDRLVVSPGIDFQWDQVEGLDKAKDTVLHAWKAGPQTIKLAQQLQSMKDGGVVVMTVPPVAYRCPPGPYERACQIAWYLKTKKPNSKLIVLDANKDIVSKTGLFKAAFKDFPNLEYRPANKVEKIDVSTREVMTEPGDKVKYDVINLIPPQRAAAIAVEANLVGADKRWCEVDHVTYESVKHKNIHVVGDSTIGLPVPKSGNVANAMGKICAMAVVHLLNGKEVPVIAPGNTCYSWVNDKEAIAVVNAYKIENRKVVQIEQKLTPGKSVAVAQNSLAWRASIWNDMLG
;
A
#
# COMPACT_ATOMS: atom_id res chain seq x y z
N MET A 1 -70.66 40.13 -8.26
CA MET A 1 -69.20 40.26 -8.44
C MET A 1 -68.50 39.30 -7.46
N ALA A 2 -68.01 38.17 -7.94
CA ALA A 2 -67.31 37.18 -7.13
C ALA A 2 -65.79 37.27 -7.44
N ALA A 3 -64.99 37.56 -6.43
CA ALA A 3 -63.55 37.65 -6.55
C ALA A 3 -62.97 36.25 -6.36
N LEU A 4 -62.34 35.73 -7.41
CA LEU A 4 -61.54 34.51 -7.37
C LEU A 4 -60.15 34.80 -6.74
N ALA A 5 -59.90 34.25 -5.57
CA ALA A 5 -58.59 34.25 -4.96
C ALA A 5 -57.76 33.08 -5.53
N THR A 6 -56.82 33.40 -6.38
CA THR A 6 -55.78 32.41 -6.87
C THR A 6 -54.71 32.25 -5.84
N GLY A 7 -54.79 31.15 -5.07
CA GLY A 7 -53.71 30.71 -4.20
C GLY A 7 -52.51 30.19 -5.03
N ARG A 8 -51.39 30.93 -5.05
CA ARG A 8 -50.12 30.44 -5.55
C ARG A 8 -49.48 29.49 -4.51
N SER A 9 -49.55 28.20 -4.76
CA SER A 9 -48.74 27.22 -4.04
C SER A 9 -47.28 27.42 -4.44
N SER A 10 -46.46 28.04 -3.58
CA SER A 10 -45.03 28.03 -3.70
C SER A 10 -44.51 26.63 -3.29
N SER A 11 -44.33 25.76 -4.28
CA SER A 11 -43.57 24.55 -4.09
C SER A 11 -42.12 24.96 -3.77
N PHE A 12 -41.72 24.84 -2.51
CA PHE A 12 -40.31 24.83 -2.15
C PHE A 12 -39.66 23.60 -2.84
N ALA A 13 -38.96 23.83 -3.95
CA ALA A 13 -38.08 22.84 -4.52
C ALA A 13 -37.03 22.50 -3.43
N ALA A 14 -37.10 21.30 -2.90
CA ALA A 14 -36.00 20.80 -2.05
C ALA A 14 -34.70 20.96 -2.84
N ALA A 15 -33.78 21.72 -2.30
CA ALA A 15 -32.47 21.87 -2.91
C ALA A 15 -31.91 20.47 -3.20
N ALA A 16 -31.56 20.19 -4.44
CA ALA A 16 -31.02 18.90 -4.84
C ALA A 16 -29.82 18.61 -3.96
N LYS A 17 -29.89 17.53 -3.16
CA LYS A 17 -28.83 17.12 -2.26
C LYS A 17 -27.61 16.82 -3.15
N GLY A 18 -26.47 17.52 -2.94
CA GLY A 18 -25.27 17.32 -3.76
C GLY A 18 -24.80 15.86 -3.72
N LEU A 19 -24.21 15.38 -4.82
CA LEU A 19 -23.67 14.04 -4.91
C LEU A 19 -22.53 13.85 -3.90
N ARG A 20 -22.52 12.74 -3.18
CA ARG A 20 -21.61 12.46 -2.07
C ARG A 20 -20.71 11.26 -2.38
N VAL A 21 -19.42 11.46 -2.26
CA VAL A 21 -18.44 10.40 -2.30
C VAL A 21 -17.73 10.30 -0.96
N VAL A 22 -17.72 9.10 -0.37
CA VAL A 22 -16.90 8.79 0.80
C VAL A 22 -15.69 8.02 0.32
N VAL A 23 -14.51 8.36 0.83
CA VAL A 23 -13.24 7.67 0.57
C VAL A 23 -12.70 7.14 1.89
N ILE A 24 -12.43 5.85 1.98
CA ILE A 24 -11.83 5.19 3.15
C ILE A 24 -10.35 4.95 2.89
N GLY A 25 -9.48 5.54 3.73
CA GLY A 25 -8.04 5.44 3.66
C GLY A 25 -7.37 6.55 2.85
N GLY A 26 -6.49 7.31 3.51
CA GLY A 26 -5.72 8.44 2.97
C GLY A 26 -4.35 8.05 2.39
N GLY A 27 -4.16 6.77 2.03
CA GLY A 27 -2.95 6.29 1.38
C GLY A 27 -2.88 6.65 -0.11
N TRP A 28 -1.96 5.99 -0.82
CA TRP A 28 -1.64 6.24 -2.24
C TRP A 28 -2.87 6.25 -3.17
N GLY A 29 -3.79 5.32 -3.00
CA GLY A 29 -4.98 5.23 -3.84
C GLY A 29 -6.08 6.20 -3.41
N GLY A 30 -6.42 6.22 -2.12
CA GLY A 30 -7.57 6.98 -1.63
C GLY A 30 -7.34 8.48 -1.61
N ALA A 31 -6.17 8.97 -1.18
CA ALA A 31 -5.82 10.40 -1.24
C ALA A 31 -5.86 10.90 -2.69
N THR A 32 -5.29 10.12 -3.63
CA THR A 32 -5.34 10.43 -5.06
C THR A 32 -6.78 10.45 -5.57
N ALA A 33 -7.58 9.43 -5.27
CA ALA A 33 -8.98 9.37 -5.70
C ALA A 33 -9.77 10.58 -5.19
N ALA A 34 -9.65 10.90 -3.90
CA ALA A 34 -10.33 12.05 -3.29
C ALA A 34 -9.99 13.38 -3.98
N LYS A 35 -8.69 13.62 -4.22
CA LYS A 35 -8.22 14.82 -4.93
C LYS A 35 -8.76 14.89 -6.36
N TYR A 36 -8.62 13.82 -7.12
CA TYR A 36 -8.96 13.81 -8.54
C TYR A 36 -10.46 13.84 -8.79
N ILE A 37 -11.30 13.31 -7.89
CA ILE A 37 -12.76 13.50 -7.95
C ILE A 37 -13.10 15.00 -7.82
N ARG A 38 -12.51 15.70 -6.83
CA ARG A 38 -12.73 17.13 -6.63
C ARG A 38 -12.21 18.00 -7.78
N LEU A 39 -11.08 17.62 -8.37
CA LEU A 39 -10.53 18.32 -9.54
C LEU A 39 -11.39 18.13 -10.79
N ALA A 40 -11.97 16.95 -10.98
CA ALA A 40 -12.79 16.62 -12.15
C ALA A 40 -14.20 17.20 -12.06
N ASP A 41 -14.80 17.23 -10.86
CA ASP A 41 -16.13 17.79 -10.62
C ASP A 41 -16.23 18.42 -9.21
N PRO A 42 -16.04 19.75 -9.11
CA PRO A 42 -16.13 20.46 -7.83
C PRO A 42 -17.54 20.47 -7.19
N ALA A 43 -18.58 20.03 -7.88
CA ALA A 43 -19.92 19.93 -7.30
C ALA A 43 -20.09 18.66 -6.43
N ILE A 44 -19.24 17.64 -6.63
CA ILE A 44 -19.26 16.41 -5.84
C ILE A 44 -18.64 16.69 -4.46
N GLU A 45 -19.39 16.39 -3.40
CA GLU A 45 -18.88 16.43 -2.03
C GLU A 45 -18.03 15.19 -1.77
N VAL A 46 -16.77 15.39 -1.39
CA VAL A 46 -15.84 14.30 -1.09
C VAL A 46 -15.43 14.34 0.38
N THR A 47 -15.73 13.26 1.13
CA THR A 47 -15.26 13.07 2.51
C THR A 47 -14.24 11.95 2.56
N LEU A 48 -13.01 12.26 3.00
CA LEU A 48 -11.94 11.31 3.23
C LEU A 48 -11.89 10.91 4.71
N LEU A 49 -11.99 9.61 4.99
CA LEU A 49 -11.81 9.01 6.31
C LEU A 49 -10.39 8.44 6.42
N GLU A 50 -9.56 9.05 7.25
CA GLU A 50 -8.19 8.63 7.52
C GLU A 50 -7.85 8.91 8.99
N PRO A 51 -7.66 7.88 9.83
CA PRO A 51 -7.42 8.06 11.26
C PRO A 51 -6.10 8.78 11.57
N ASN A 52 -5.09 8.61 10.71
CA ASN A 52 -3.80 9.26 10.92
C ASN A 52 -3.84 10.71 10.46
N LYS A 53 -3.24 11.61 11.25
CA LYS A 53 -3.11 13.02 10.89
C LYS A 53 -2.06 13.27 9.80
N GLU A 54 -1.16 12.31 9.63
CA GLU A 54 -0.05 12.39 8.69
C GLU A 54 0.05 11.11 7.86
N PHE A 55 0.39 11.28 6.61
CA PHE A 55 0.78 10.20 5.72
C PHE A 55 2.27 9.92 5.87
N ILE A 56 2.65 8.65 6.00
CA ILE A 56 4.06 8.23 6.02
C ILE A 56 4.30 7.30 4.82
N SER A 57 5.23 7.67 3.97
CA SER A 57 5.56 6.91 2.76
C SER A 57 6.26 5.60 3.09
N CYS A 58 5.69 4.47 2.65
CA CYS A 58 6.36 3.16 2.68
C CYS A 58 7.51 3.06 1.66
N PRO A 59 7.36 3.49 0.39
CA PRO A 59 8.51 3.73 -0.47
C PRO A 59 9.53 4.63 0.21
N PHE A 60 10.81 4.28 0.10
CA PHE A 60 11.98 4.86 0.79
C PHE A 60 12.11 4.57 2.29
N SER A 61 11.12 3.96 2.95
CA SER A 61 11.23 3.65 4.39
C SER A 61 12.32 2.62 4.71
N ASN A 62 12.72 1.79 3.74
CA ASN A 62 13.86 0.88 3.90
C ASN A 62 15.19 1.63 4.12
N LEU A 63 15.34 2.82 3.53
CA LEU A 63 16.52 3.68 3.70
C LEU A 63 16.66 4.25 5.12
N VAL A 64 15.57 4.27 5.89
CA VAL A 64 15.61 4.67 7.31
C VAL A 64 16.35 3.64 8.15
N LEU A 65 16.25 2.35 7.79
CA LEU A 65 16.93 1.26 8.50
C LEU A 65 18.45 1.35 8.38
N SER A 66 18.92 1.82 7.24
CA SER A 66 20.37 2.02 6.97
C SER A 66 20.88 3.42 7.36
N GLY A 67 20.00 4.33 7.79
CA GLY A 67 20.36 5.71 8.15
C GLY A 67 20.56 6.65 6.96
N VAL A 68 20.26 6.20 5.73
CA VAL A 68 20.35 7.02 4.50
C VAL A 68 19.22 8.05 4.43
N GLU A 69 18.07 7.73 5.01
CA GLU A 69 16.89 8.60 5.03
C GLU A 69 16.35 8.75 6.47
N SER A 70 15.50 9.74 6.72
CA SER A 70 14.81 9.93 7.98
C SER A 70 13.29 9.78 7.81
N LEU A 71 12.61 9.23 8.81
CA LEU A 71 11.16 9.05 8.76
C LEU A 71 10.44 10.41 8.64
N LYS A 72 10.99 11.48 9.25
CA LYS A 72 10.46 12.85 9.17
C LYS A 72 10.33 13.32 7.71
N ARG A 73 11.33 13.05 6.86
CA ARG A 73 11.32 13.44 5.44
C ARG A 73 10.35 12.59 4.59
N LEU A 74 9.84 11.49 5.15
CA LEU A 74 8.86 10.62 4.52
C LEU A 74 7.43 10.89 5.03
N THR A 75 7.28 11.87 5.93
CA THR A 75 6.01 12.22 6.59
C THR A 75 5.43 13.50 5.99
N MET A 76 4.16 13.48 5.64
CA MET A 76 3.45 14.58 4.97
C MET A 76 2.04 14.74 5.54
N GLY A 77 1.55 15.99 5.58
CA GLY A 77 0.17 16.31 5.95
C GLY A 77 -0.81 16.18 4.77
N TYR A 78 -2.08 16.43 5.07
CA TYR A 78 -3.18 16.37 4.10
C TYR A 78 -3.72 17.76 3.69
N ASP A 79 -3.02 18.85 4.00
CA ASP A 79 -3.51 20.21 3.76
C ASP A 79 -3.69 20.53 2.26
N GLY A 80 -2.89 19.91 1.39
CA GLY A 80 -3.09 20.04 -0.05
C GLY A 80 -4.45 19.53 -0.49
N LEU A 81 -4.91 18.40 0.05
CA LEU A 81 -6.25 17.87 -0.26
C LEU A 81 -7.36 18.82 0.21
N ARG A 82 -7.20 19.47 1.37
CA ARG A 82 -8.16 20.47 1.88
C ARG A 82 -8.29 21.64 0.93
N LYS A 83 -7.19 22.11 0.31
CA LYS A 83 -7.19 23.18 -0.69
C LYS A 83 -8.02 22.84 -1.93
N HIS A 84 -8.11 21.56 -2.27
CA HIS A 84 -8.98 21.06 -3.34
C HIS A 84 -10.42 20.78 -2.90
N GLY A 85 -10.78 21.14 -1.64
CA GLY A 85 -12.13 21.00 -1.12
C GLY A 85 -12.48 19.58 -0.64
N VAL A 86 -11.50 18.72 -0.38
CA VAL A 86 -11.71 17.43 0.27
C VAL A 86 -11.98 17.65 1.76
N LYS A 87 -13.10 17.16 2.29
CA LYS A 87 -13.41 17.14 3.72
C LYS A 87 -12.68 15.97 4.37
N ILE A 88 -11.69 16.23 5.22
CA ILE A 88 -10.90 15.19 5.88
C ILE A 88 -11.39 15.00 7.30
N ARG A 89 -11.75 13.76 7.64
CA ARG A 89 -12.07 13.33 9.00
C ARG A 89 -10.99 12.36 9.47
N HIS A 90 -10.29 12.75 10.54
CA HIS A 90 -9.26 11.90 11.18
C HIS A 90 -9.93 10.87 12.09
N GLU A 91 -10.74 10.02 11.48
CA GLU A 91 -11.53 8.99 12.13
C GLU A 91 -11.46 7.69 11.31
N ALA A 92 -11.50 6.55 12.00
CA ALA A 92 -11.55 5.26 11.33
C ALA A 92 -12.98 4.92 10.88
N ALA A 93 -13.12 4.44 9.65
CA ALA A 93 -14.31 3.72 9.25
C ALA A 93 -14.36 2.38 9.99
N THR A 94 -15.46 2.09 10.67
CA THR A 94 -15.62 0.87 11.50
C THR A 94 -16.46 -0.21 10.83
N ALA A 95 -17.35 0.15 9.89
CA ALA A 95 -18.10 -0.81 9.07
C ALA A 95 -18.56 -0.15 7.77
N ILE A 96 -18.79 -0.96 6.76
CA ILE A 96 -19.45 -0.59 5.50
C ILE A 96 -20.76 -1.34 5.46
N GLU A 97 -21.86 -0.64 5.22
CA GLU A 97 -23.21 -1.18 5.05
C GLU A 97 -23.63 -0.99 3.58
N PRO A 98 -23.32 -1.94 2.67
CA PRO A 98 -23.49 -1.77 1.23
C PRO A 98 -24.94 -1.49 0.83
N ASP A 99 -25.90 -2.24 1.35
CA ASP A 99 -27.32 -2.13 1.00
C ASP A 99 -27.92 -0.80 1.46
N ALA A 100 -27.49 -0.30 2.62
CA ALA A 100 -27.91 0.99 3.17
C ALA A 100 -27.10 2.17 2.60
N ARG A 101 -26.07 1.91 1.79
CA ARG A 101 -25.11 2.92 1.28
C ARG A 101 -24.57 3.82 2.38
N ARG A 102 -24.09 3.21 3.46
CA ARG A 102 -23.54 3.92 4.62
C ARG A 102 -22.21 3.37 5.06
N VAL A 103 -21.37 4.27 5.59
CA VAL A 103 -20.12 3.94 6.29
C VAL A 103 -20.28 4.35 7.75
N ARG A 104 -20.02 3.44 8.68
CA ARG A 104 -20.00 3.74 10.11
C ARG A 104 -18.67 4.37 10.51
N VAL A 105 -18.75 5.40 11.36
CA VAL A 105 -17.61 6.16 11.89
C VAL A 105 -17.90 6.47 13.35
N GLY A 106 -17.33 5.72 14.27
CA GLY A 106 -17.70 5.77 15.68
C GLY A 106 -19.20 5.50 15.87
N ASN A 107 -19.90 6.41 16.55
CA ASN A 107 -21.35 6.33 16.79
C ASN A 107 -22.19 6.94 15.63
N ASN A 108 -21.55 7.49 14.60
CA ASN A 108 -22.20 8.14 13.48
C ASN A 108 -22.12 7.28 12.21
N SER A 109 -22.87 7.68 11.19
CA SER A 109 -22.77 7.12 9.85
C SER A 109 -22.71 8.22 8.79
N LEU A 110 -22.02 7.93 7.69
CA LEU A 110 -21.98 8.76 6.49
C LEU A 110 -22.67 8.03 5.35
N GLU A 111 -23.66 8.66 4.76
CA GLU A 111 -24.28 8.17 3.54
C GLU A 111 -23.42 8.54 2.33
N TYR A 112 -23.45 7.70 1.29
CA TYR A 112 -22.74 7.93 0.04
C TYR A 112 -23.58 7.57 -1.19
N ASP A 113 -23.30 8.26 -2.28
CA ASP A 113 -23.78 7.86 -3.61
C ASP A 113 -22.76 6.93 -4.29
N ARG A 114 -21.47 7.16 -4.04
CA ARG A 114 -20.35 6.26 -4.36
C ARG A 114 -19.36 6.17 -3.20
N LEU A 115 -18.79 4.99 -3.00
CA LEU A 115 -17.77 4.73 -1.98
C LEU A 115 -16.48 4.28 -2.64
N VAL A 116 -15.34 4.88 -2.24
CA VAL A 116 -14.00 4.40 -2.61
C VAL A 116 -13.33 3.81 -1.38
N VAL A 117 -12.96 2.53 -1.45
CA VAL A 117 -12.33 1.76 -0.36
C VAL A 117 -10.87 1.54 -0.69
N SER A 118 -9.96 2.20 0.03
CA SER A 118 -8.51 2.14 -0.17
C SER A 118 -7.76 1.87 1.16
N PRO A 119 -8.10 0.83 1.91
CA PRO A 119 -7.63 0.62 3.29
C PRO A 119 -6.25 -0.06 3.35
N GLY A 120 -5.70 -0.45 2.21
CA GLY A 120 -4.43 -1.14 2.12
C GLY A 120 -4.50 -2.60 2.60
N ILE A 121 -3.41 -3.08 3.23
CA ILE A 121 -3.26 -4.46 3.66
C ILE A 121 -3.37 -4.61 5.17
N ASP A 122 -3.75 -5.81 5.59
CA ASP A 122 -3.52 -6.33 6.93
C ASP A 122 -2.67 -7.61 6.91
N PHE A 123 -2.21 -8.00 8.10
CA PHE A 123 -1.36 -9.15 8.28
C PHE A 123 -2.17 -10.37 8.77
N GLN A 124 -1.77 -11.54 8.32
CA GLN A 124 -2.29 -12.82 8.77
C GLN A 124 -1.36 -13.36 9.88
N TRP A 125 -1.56 -12.88 11.11
CA TRP A 125 -0.72 -13.16 12.25
C TRP A 125 -0.72 -14.65 12.66
N ASP A 126 -1.84 -15.33 12.42
CA ASP A 126 -2.09 -16.73 12.68
C ASP A 126 -1.33 -17.70 11.76
N GLN A 127 -0.75 -17.18 10.67
CA GLN A 127 0.00 -17.98 9.69
C GLN A 127 1.43 -18.30 10.12
N VAL A 128 1.88 -17.79 11.26
CA VAL A 128 3.18 -18.12 11.87
C VAL A 128 2.94 -18.42 13.33
N GLU A 129 3.15 -19.67 13.76
CA GLU A 129 2.95 -20.10 15.15
C GLU A 129 3.78 -19.24 16.12
N GLY A 130 3.16 -18.74 17.17
CA GLY A 130 3.78 -17.88 18.19
C GLY A 130 3.78 -16.40 17.84
N LEU A 131 3.56 -15.99 16.58
CA LEU A 131 3.64 -14.60 16.15
C LEU A 131 2.47 -13.76 16.67
N ASP A 132 1.27 -14.31 16.75
CA ASP A 132 0.09 -13.55 17.25
C ASP A 132 0.32 -13.03 18.69
N LYS A 133 0.96 -13.83 19.54
CA LYS A 133 1.32 -13.43 20.91
C LYS A 133 2.53 -12.49 20.95
N ALA A 134 3.31 -12.41 19.89
CA ALA A 134 4.55 -11.65 19.82
C ALA A 134 4.46 -10.41 18.90
N LYS A 135 3.29 -10.07 18.36
CA LYS A 135 3.09 -8.99 17.36
C LYS A 135 3.55 -7.59 17.83
N ASP A 136 3.63 -7.35 19.13
CA ASP A 136 4.08 -6.07 19.68
C ASP A 136 5.60 -6.01 19.89
N THR A 137 6.28 -7.16 19.91
CA THR A 137 7.74 -7.29 20.13
C THR A 137 8.50 -7.70 18.88
N VAL A 138 7.91 -8.51 18.03
CA VAL A 138 8.47 -8.93 16.75
C VAL A 138 8.07 -7.92 15.66
N LEU A 139 9.06 -7.17 15.18
CA LEU A 139 8.81 -6.03 14.30
C LEU A 139 8.70 -6.48 12.82
N HIS A 140 7.54 -6.21 12.21
CA HIS A 140 7.43 -6.33 10.76
C HIS A 140 7.97 -5.07 10.04
N ALA A 141 7.82 -3.88 10.62
CA ALA A 141 8.19 -2.59 10.04
C ALA A 141 7.75 -2.43 8.56
N TRP A 142 6.63 -3.11 8.17
CA TRP A 142 6.13 -3.13 6.79
C TRP A 142 5.05 -2.08 6.54
N LYS A 143 4.45 -1.52 7.57
CA LYS A 143 3.77 -0.24 7.56
C LYS A 143 4.77 0.79 8.10
N ALA A 144 5.17 1.78 7.28
CA ALA A 144 6.14 2.80 7.70
C ALA A 144 5.59 3.59 8.90
N GLY A 145 6.45 3.84 9.86
CA GLY A 145 6.06 4.52 11.10
C GLY A 145 6.94 4.13 12.29
N PRO A 146 6.38 4.08 13.52
CA PRO A 146 7.13 3.80 14.75
C PRO A 146 7.94 2.50 14.71
N GLN A 147 7.42 1.43 14.09
CA GLN A 147 8.15 0.17 13.97
C GLN A 147 9.40 0.29 13.08
N THR A 148 9.39 1.19 12.08
CA THR A 148 10.59 1.45 11.26
C THR A 148 11.72 2.02 12.11
N ILE A 149 11.40 2.98 13.00
CA ILE A 149 12.37 3.55 13.93
C ILE A 149 12.86 2.51 14.94
N LYS A 150 11.95 1.73 15.53
CA LYS A 150 12.30 0.68 16.49
C LYS A 150 13.24 -0.36 15.87
N LEU A 151 12.97 -0.80 14.63
CA LEU A 151 13.84 -1.76 13.92
C LEU A 151 15.23 -1.15 13.65
N ALA A 152 15.29 0.12 13.19
CA ALA A 152 16.57 0.82 13.02
C ALA A 152 17.36 0.88 14.34
N GLN A 153 16.69 1.18 15.46
CA GLN A 153 17.30 1.20 16.79
C GLN A 153 17.80 -0.19 17.22
N GLN A 154 17.05 -1.26 16.95
CA GLN A 154 17.50 -2.63 17.22
C GLN A 154 18.76 -2.97 16.42
N LEU A 155 18.82 -2.62 15.12
CA LEU A 155 20.01 -2.80 14.30
C LEU A 155 21.20 -2.00 14.84
N GLN A 156 20.98 -0.77 15.31
CA GLN A 156 22.02 0.08 15.90
C GLN A 156 22.55 -0.46 17.23
N SER A 157 21.67 -0.95 18.10
CA SER A 157 22.04 -1.46 19.43
C SER A 157 22.58 -2.87 19.44
N MET A 158 22.36 -3.66 18.38
CA MET A 158 22.93 -5.01 18.23
C MET A 158 24.45 -4.94 18.29
N LYS A 159 25.11 -5.86 19.02
CA LYS A 159 26.57 -5.96 19.03
C LYS A 159 27.10 -6.36 17.64
N ASP A 160 28.30 -5.91 17.33
CA ASP A 160 29.02 -6.43 16.14
C ASP A 160 29.28 -7.93 16.31
N GLY A 161 29.09 -8.71 15.26
CA GLY A 161 29.06 -10.17 15.29
C GLY A 161 27.67 -10.78 15.46
N GLY A 162 26.63 -9.94 15.66
CA GLY A 162 25.25 -10.39 15.79
C GLY A 162 24.61 -10.86 14.48
N VAL A 163 23.53 -11.63 14.61
CA VAL A 163 22.76 -12.21 13.50
C VAL A 163 21.42 -11.49 13.34
N VAL A 164 21.19 -10.90 12.17
CA VAL A 164 19.89 -10.38 11.77
C VAL A 164 19.17 -11.43 10.93
N VAL A 165 17.93 -11.77 11.31
CA VAL A 165 17.05 -12.59 10.47
C VAL A 165 15.95 -11.71 9.88
N MET A 166 15.73 -11.81 8.58
CA MET A 166 14.63 -11.14 7.88
C MET A 166 13.81 -12.16 7.09
N THR A 167 12.47 -12.03 7.11
CA THR A 167 11.61 -12.92 6.35
C THR A 167 11.00 -12.23 5.13
N VAL A 168 10.77 -13.01 4.06
CA VAL A 168 9.98 -12.62 2.89
C VAL A 168 8.71 -13.45 2.88
N PRO A 169 7.50 -12.85 2.92
CA PRO A 169 6.26 -13.62 2.96
C PRO A 169 5.94 -14.27 1.61
N PRO A 170 5.06 -15.28 1.58
CA PRO A 170 4.60 -15.86 0.32
C PRO A 170 3.79 -14.83 -0.50
N VAL A 171 3.92 -14.88 -1.83
CA VAL A 171 3.11 -14.06 -2.76
C VAL A 171 1.59 -14.36 -2.60
N ALA A 172 0.69 -13.38 -2.82
CA ALA A 172 0.97 -11.99 -3.13
C ALA A 172 1.10 -11.17 -1.84
N TYR A 173 1.97 -10.17 -1.88
CA TYR A 173 2.16 -9.22 -0.79
C TYR A 173 2.45 -7.82 -1.34
N ARG A 174 2.32 -6.79 -0.52
CA ARG A 174 2.59 -5.40 -0.88
C ARG A 174 4.07 -5.20 -1.16
N CYS A 175 4.38 -4.46 -2.25
CA CYS A 175 5.72 -4.11 -2.67
C CYS A 175 6.62 -5.34 -2.93
N PRO A 176 6.37 -6.11 -4.02
CA PRO A 176 7.11 -7.34 -4.29
C PRO A 176 8.64 -7.20 -4.24
N PRO A 177 9.29 -6.11 -4.71
CA PRO A 177 10.73 -5.93 -4.57
C PRO A 177 11.18 -5.43 -3.17
N GLY A 178 10.25 -4.96 -2.34
CA GLY A 178 10.56 -4.28 -1.09
C GLY A 178 11.37 -5.08 -0.07
N PRO A 179 11.12 -6.40 0.13
CA PRO A 179 11.94 -7.19 1.04
C PRO A 179 13.39 -7.31 0.57
N TYR A 180 13.62 -7.46 -0.73
CA TYR A 180 14.98 -7.59 -1.29
C TYR A 180 15.74 -6.26 -1.25
N GLU A 181 15.06 -5.12 -1.46
CA GLU A 181 15.61 -3.79 -1.20
C GLU A 181 16.00 -3.65 0.28
N ARG A 182 15.12 -4.06 1.20
CA ARG A 182 15.39 -4.04 2.64
C ARG A 182 16.58 -4.89 3.01
N ALA A 183 16.71 -6.07 2.40
CA ALA A 183 17.87 -6.93 2.58
C ALA A 183 19.17 -6.21 2.16
N CYS A 184 19.19 -5.56 1.00
CA CYS A 184 20.32 -4.74 0.56
C CYS A 184 20.64 -3.63 1.56
N GLN A 185 19.64 -2.90 2.07
CA GLN A 185 19.85 -1.80 3.00
C GLN A 185 20.39 -2.26 4.36
N ILE A 186 19.87 -3.37 4.90
CA ILE A 186 20.37 -3.94 6.15
C ILE A 186 21.79 -4.49 5.93
N ALA A 187 22.04 -5.24 4.86
CA ALA A 187 23.36 -5.80 4.56
C ALA A 187 24.42 -4.71 4.36
N TRP A 188 24.05 -3.61 3.65
CA TRP A 188 24.92 -2.45 3.50
C TRP A 188 25.24 -1.78 4.86
N TYR A 189 24.21 -1.60 5.71
CA TYR A 189 24.39 -1.06 7.06
C TYR A 189 25.35 -1.94 7.88
N LEU A 190 25.13 -3.25 7.91
CA LEU A 190 26.00 -4.18 8.63
C LEU A 190 27.42 -4.15 8.08
N LYS A 191 27.60 -4.25 6.77
CA LYS A 191 28.91 -4.18 6.12
C LYS A 191 29.72 -2.94 6.52
N THR A 192 29.02 -1.80 6.68
CA THR A 192 29.69 -0.51 6.96
C THR A 192 29.84 -0.18 8.44
N LYS A 193 28.94 -0.66 9.30
CA LYS A 193 28.87 -0.30 10.73
C LYS A 193 29.14 -1.48 11.67
N LYS A 194 28.94 -2.71 11.22
CA LYS A 194 29.05 -3.94 12.03
C LYS A 194 29.59 -5.08 11.15
N PRO A 195 30.87 -5.02 10.72
CA PRO A 195 31.42 -5.87 9.67
C PRO A 195 31.48 -7.36 10.01
N ASN A 196 31.46 -7.73 11.29
CA ASN A 196 31.45 -9.12 11.73
C ASN A 196 30.02 -9.71 11.84
N SER A 197 28.97 -8.87 11.65
CA SER A 197 27.58 -9.29 11.71
C SER A 197 27.09 -9.80 10.35
N LYS A 198 26.05 -10.64 10.38
CA LYS A 198 25.44 -11.17 9.16
C LYS A 198 23.93 -10.97 9.11
N LEU A 199 23.39 -10.94 7.89
CA LEU A 199 21.96 -10.98 7.58
C LEU A 199 21.61 -12.32 6.96
N ILE A 200 20.59 -13.00 7.51
CA ILE A 200 19.97 -14.19 6.92
C ILE A 200 18.57 -13.80 6.42
N VAL A 201 18.33 -13.99 5.14
CA VAL A 201 17.03 -13.72 4.50
C VAL A 201 16.33 -15.05 4.24
N LEU A 202 15.24 -15.29 4.95
CA LEU A 202 14.39 -16.49 4.81
C LEU A 202 13.21 -16.14 3.88
N ASP A 203 13.26 -16.62 2.65
CA ASP A 203 12.25 -16.33 1.64
C ASP A 203 11.28 -17.51 1.49
N ALA A 204 9.99 -17.26 1.70
CA ALA A 204 8.94 -18.26 1.50
C ALA A 204 8.78 -18.66 0.02
N ASN A 205 9.33 -17.90 -0.90
CA ASN A 205 9.20 -18.12 -2.33
C ASN A 205 10.40 -18.91 -2.86
N LYS A 206 10.21 -19.61 -3.98
CA LYS A 206 11.26 -20.42 -4.62
C LYS A 206 12.43 -19.60 -5.18
N ASP A 207 12.21 -18.31 -5.42
CA ASP A 207 13.21 -17.34 -5.88
C ASP A 207 12.71 -15.91 -5.64
N ILE A 208 13.59 -14.93 -5.86
CA ILE A 208 13.28 -13.50 -5.83
C ILE A 208 12.13 -13.20 -6.82
N VAL A 209 11.03 -12.65 -6.32
CA VAL A 209 9.78 -12.52 -7.10
C VAL A 209 9.70 -11.25 -7.97
N SER A 210 10.67 -10.36 -7.88
CA SER A 210 10.70 -9.13 -8.68
C SER A 210 12.13 -8.67 -8.93
N LYS A 211 12.46 -8.27 -10.17
CA LYS A 211 13.81 -7.83 -10.56
C LYS A 211 14.90 -8.87 -10.21
N THR A 212 14.59 -10.14 -10.39
CA THR A 212 15.36 -11.31 -9.90
C THR A 212 16.84 -11.21 -10.24
N GLY A 213 17.21 -11.01 -11.51
CA GLY A 213 18.62 -10.91 -11.94
C GLY A 213 19.33 -9.70 -11.33
N LEU A 214 18.63 -8.56 -11.19
CA LEU A 214 19.20 -7.34 -10.62
C LEU A 214 19.48 -7.48 -9.12
N PHE A 215 18.58 -8.10 -8.35
CA PHE A 215 18.82 -8.33 -6.93
C PHE A 215 19.88 -9.42 -6.69
N LYS A 216 19.88 -10.51 -7.49
CA LYS A 216 20.97 -11.50 -7.42
C LYS A 216 22.34 -10.87 -7.69
N ALA A 217 22.41 -9.93 -8.63
CA ALA A 217 23.64 -9.17 -8.88
C ALA A 217 24.01 -8.27 -7.69
N ALA A 218 23.02 -7.54 -7.12
CA ALA A 218 23.25 -6.66 -5.98
C ALA A 218 23.68 -7.43 -4.72
N PHE A 219 23.11 -8.60 -4.45
CA PHE A 219 23.46 -9.42 -3.29
C PHE A 219 24.93 -9.86 -3.28
N LYS A 220 25.56 -10.00 -4.45
CA LYS A 220 27.00 -10.33 -4.56
C LYS A 220 27.92 -9.26 -3.94
N ASP A 221 27.44 -8.02 -3.79
CA ASP A 221 28.20 -6.96 -3.13
C ASP A 221 28.28 -7.13 -1.60
N PHE A 222 27.46 -8.03 -1.04
CA PHE A 222 27.26 -8.20 0.39
C PHE A 222 27.64 -9.63 0.85
N PRO A 223 28.92 -9.89 1.13
CA PRO A 223 29.36 -11.20 1.62
C PRO A 223 28.77 -11.58 2.99
N ASN A 224 28.22 -10.60 3.70
CA ASN A 224 27.52 -10.75 4.97
C ASN A 224 26.01 -11.03 4.82
N LEU A 225 25.51 -11.22 3.59
CA LEU A 225 24.11 -11.56 3.30
C LEU A 225 24.02 -13.02 2.85
N GLU A 226 23.24 -13.80 3.59
CA GLU A 226 22.87 -15.18 3.25
C GLU A 226 21.40 -15.21 2.81
N TYR A 227 21.13 -15.58 1.55
CA TYR A 227 19.77 -15.68 1.02
C TYR A 227 19.35 -17.15 0.92
N ARG A 228 18.25 -17.50 1.58
CA ARG A 228 17.65 -18.84 1.61
C ARG A 228 16.26 -18.83 0.96
N PRO A 229 16.13 -19.19 -0.32
CA PRO A 229 14.82 -19.37 -0.97
C PRO A 229 14.13 -20.64 -0.48
N ALA A 230 12.80 -20.73 -0.63
CA ALA A 230 11.96 -21.83 -0.18
C ALA A 230 12.13 -22.14 1.33
N ASN A 231 12.30 -21.09 2.14
CA ASN A 231 12.48 -21.15 3.60
C ASN A 231 11.37 -20.35 4.29
N LYS A 232 10.10 -20.73 4.07
CA LYS A 232 8.95 -20.14 4.76
C LYS A 232 9.09 -20.36 6.27
N VAL A 233 8.97 -19.28 7.04
CA VAL A 233 8.92 -19.38 8.51
C VAL A 233 7.52 -19.82 8.94
N GLU A 234 7.46 -20.88 9.73
CA GLU A 234 6.22 -21.44 10.26
C GLU A 234 6.03 -21.16 11.75
N LYS A 235 7.14 -21.00 12.48
CA LYS A 235 7.09 -20.79 13.93
C LYS A 235 8.14 -19.79 14.38
N ILE A 236 7.81 -18.99 15.40
CA ILE A 236 8.75 -18.16 16.13
C ILE A 236 8.66 -18.46 17.62
N ASP A 237 9.83 -18.59 18.26
CA ASP A 237 9.99 -18.61 19.71
C ASP A 237 10.82 -17.39 20.14
N VAL A 238 10.16 -16.43 20.78
CA VAL A 238 10.80 -15.19 21.24
C VAL A 238 11.68 -15.44 22.46
N SER A 239 11.36 -16.45 23.27
CA SER A 239 12.11 -16.76 24.50
C SER A 239 13.50 -17.32 24.19
N THR A 240 13.61 -18.17 23.16
CA THR A 240 14.87 -18.75 22.67
C THR A 240 15.51 -17.93 21.57
N ARG A 241 14.81 -16.89 21.04
CA ARG A 241 15.20 -16.10 19.86
C ARG A 241 15.48 -16.98 18.64
N GLU A 242 14.52 -17.82 18.31
CA GLU A 242 14.65 -18.80 17.24
C GLU A 242 13.43 -18.78 16.34
N VAL A 243 13.62 -18.95 15.05
CA VAL A 243 12.55 -19.26 14.09
C VAL A 243 12.77 -20.67 13.52
N MET A 244 11.66 -21.33 13.20
CA MET A 244 11.64 -22.61 12.49
C MET A 244 11.03 -22.42 11.11
N THR A 245 11.68 -22.98 10.10
CA THR A 245 11.24 -22.92 8.70
C THR A 245 10.55 -24.21 8.27
N GLU A 246 9.78 -24.15 7.17
CA GLU A 246 9.08 -25.30 6.59
C GLU A 246 9.99 -26.53 6.30
N PRO A 247 11.26 -26.36 5.84
CA PRO A 247 12.21 -27.47 5.77
C PRO A 247 12.63 -28.06 7.14
N GLY A 248 12.27 -27.40 8.26
CA GLY A 248 12.61 -27.85 9.61
C GLY A 248 13.87 -27.21 10.18
N ASP A 249 14.51 -26.29 9.47
CA ASP A 249 15.68 -25.59 9.97
C ASP A 249 15.34 -24.63 11.11
N LYS A 250 16.18 -24.64 12.15
CA LYS A 250 16.13 -23.69 13.26
C LYS A 250 17.16 -22.60 13.07
N VAL A 251 16.73 -21.34 13.08
CA VAL A 251 17.61 -20.18 12.87
C VAL A 251 17.52 -19.25 14.06
N LYS A 252 18.64 -19.07 14.77
CA LYS A 252 18.75 -18.11 15.88
C LYS A 252 19.01 -16.69 15.36
N TYR A 253 18.53 -15.71 16.12
CA TYR A 253 18.70 -14.30 15.79
C TYR A 253 18.98 -13.43 17.00
N ASP A 254 19.69 -12.32 16.79
CA ASP A 254 19.80 -11.21 17.73
C ASP A 254 18.77 -10.13 17.43
N VAL A 255 18.52 -9.87 16.13
CA VAL A 255 17.46 -8.99 15.63
C VAL A 255 16.62 -9.74 14.61
N ILE A 256 15.29 -9.63 14.72
CA ILE A 256 14.37 -10.21 13.74
C ILE A 256 13.51 -9.15 13.10
N ASN A 257 13.42 -9.18 11.77
CA ASN A 257 12.41 -8.49 10.99
C ASN A 257 11.49 -9.51 10.31
N LEU A 258 10.38 -9.84 10.94
CA LEU A 258 9.43 -10.82 10.42
C LEU A 258 8.27 -10.11 9.73
N ILE A 259 8.20 -10.25 8.39
CA ILE A 259 7.11 -9.71 7.58
C ILE A 259 6.05 -10.82 7.44
N PRO A 260 4.87 -10.68 8.09
CA PRO A 260 3.84 -11.72 8.03
C PRO A 260 3.19 -11.82 6.65
N PRO A 261 2.55 -12.95 6.31
CA PRO A 261 1.64 -13.04 5.17
C PRO A 261 0.55 -11.96 5.24
N GLN A 262 0.03 -11.56 4.07
CA GLN A 262 -0.84 -10.39 3.95
C GLN A 262 -2.17 -10.73 3.30
N ARG A 263 -3.18 -9.92 3.60
CA ARG A 263 -4.51 -9.91 2.99
C ARG A 263 -5.03 -8.48 2.84
N ALA A 264 -6.16 -8.29 2.20
CA ALA A 264 -6.89 -7.02 2.25
C ALA A 264 -7.20 -6.63 3.70
N ALA A 265 -7.23 -5.32 3.98
CA ALA A 265 -7.51 -4.84 5.32
C ALA A 265 -8.89 -5.30 5.83
N ALA A 266 -9.01 -5.48 7.14
CA ALA A 266 -10.16 -6.09 7.81
C ALA A 266 -11.50 -5.51 7.36
N ILE A 267 -11.62 -4.19 7.25
CA ILE A 267 -12.87 -3.53 6.84
C ILE A 267 -13.35 -3.98 5.45
N ALA A 268 -12.44 -4.31 4.52
CA ALA A 268 -12.80 -4.82 3.20
C ALA A 268 -13.24 -6.29 3.26
N VAL A 269 -12.63 -7.08 4.15
CA VAL A 269 -12.99 -8.48 4.39
C VAL A 269 -14.38 -8.57 5.05
N GLU A 270 -14.60 -7.79 6.09
CA GLU A 270 -15.85 -7.74 6.87
C GLU A 270 -17.03 -7.22 6.02
N ALA A 271 -16.77 -6.30 5.09
CA ALA A 271 -17.75 -5.82 4.12
C ALA A 271 -17.97 -6.78 2.93
N ASN A 272 -17.42 -8.01 2.97
CA ASN A 272 -17.53 -9.01 1.91
C ASN A 272 -17.08 -8.52 0.53
N LEU A 273 -16.02 -7.67 0.48
CA LEU A 273 -15.47 -7.16 -0.79
C LEU A 273 -14.42 -8.10 -1.40
N VAL A 274 -13.91 -9.07 -0.63
CA VAL A 274 -12.89 -10.02 -1.10
C VAL A 274 -13.46 -11.05 -2.07
N GLY A 275 -12.64 -11.47 -3.03
CA GLY A 275 -12.98 -12.46 -4.04
C GLY A 275 -13.07 -13.89 -3.50
N ALA A 276 -13.03 -14.87 -4.41
CA ALA A 276 -13.13 -16.29 -4.09
C ALA A 276 -11.94 -16.80 -3.23
N ASP A 277 -10.78 -16.17 -3.34
CA ASP A 277 -9.58 -16.47 -2.55
C ASP A 277 -9.71 -16.03 -1.07
N LYS A 278 -10.81 -15.33 -0.70
CA LYS A 278 -11.07 -14.74 0.62
C LYS A 278 -9.94 -13.86 1.15
N ARG A 279 -9.04 -13.44 0.28
CA ARG A 279 -7.81 -12.72 0.63
C ARG A 279 -7.76 -11.33 0.02
N TRP A 280 -8.14 -11.16 -1.25
CA TRP A 280 -8.05 -9.90 -1.99
C TRP A 280 -9.37 -9.51 -2.63
N CYS A 281 -9.62 -8.21 -2.78
CA CYS A 281 -10.83 -7.70 -3.40
C CYS A 281 -10.77 -7.83 -4.92
N GLU A 282 -11.84 -8.39 -5.50
CA GLU A 282 -12.00 -8.50 -6.94
C GLU A 282 -12.80 -7.31 -7.48
N VAL A 283 -12.29 -6.68 -8.54
CA VAL A 283 -12.84 -5.46 -9.13
C VAL A 283 -12.90 -5.53 -10.64
N ASP A 284 -13.78 -4.75 -11.22
CA ASP A 284 -13.75 -4.38 -12.63
C ASP A 284 -12.60 -3.40 -12.89
N HIS A 285 -11.67 -3.74 -13.79
CA HIS A 285 -10.48 -2.91 -13.97
C HIS A 285 -10.70 -1.65 -14.83
N VAL A 286 -11.89 -1.42 -15.36
CA VAL A 286 -12.24 -0.15 -16.02
C VAL A 286 -12.73 0.87 -15.00
N THR A 287 -13.49 0.42 -14.01
CA THR A 287 -14.15 1.30 -13.03
C THR A 287 -13.60 1.15 -11.62
N TYR A 288 -12.84 0.09 -11.34
CA TYR A 288 -12.49 -0.37 -9.98
C TYR A 288 -13.72 -0.64 -9.09
N GLU A 289 -14.93 -0.74 -9.67
CA GLU A 289 -16.13 -1.14 -8.93
C GLU A 289 -16.02 -2.60 -8.49
N SER A 290 -16.42 -2.88 -7.25
CA SER A 290 -16.46 -4.24 -6.70
C SER A 290 -17.36 -5.14 -7.55
N VAL A 291 -16.94 -6.37 -7.82
CA VAL A 291 -17.78 -7.35 -8.50
C VAL A 291 -18.95 -7.82 -7.62
N LYS A 292 -18.90 -7.57 -6.32
CA LYS A 292 -19.91 -8.02 -5.35
C LYS A 292 -20.93 -6.94 -4.98
N HIS A 293 -20.51 -5.69 -4.88
CA HIS A 293 -21.36 -4.60 -4.42
C HIS A 293 -21.30 -3.41 -5.37
N LYS A 294 -22.45 -3.00 -5.88
CA LYS A 294 -22.58 -1.81 -6.71
C LYS A 294 -22.31 -0.53 -5.89
N ASN A 295 -21.81 0.50 -6.58
CA ASN A 295 -21.48 1.80 -6.00
C ASN A 295 -20.32 1.79 -5.00
N ILE A 296 -19.59 0.67 -4.89
CA ILE A 296 -18.39 0.53 -4.06
C ILE A 296 -17.20 0.22 -4.99
N HIS A 297 -16.19 1.06 -4.95
CA HIS A 297 -14.94 0.93 -5.70
C HIS A 297 -13.81 0.57 -4.75
N VAL A 298 -12.92 -0.35 -5.14
CA VAL A 298 -11.76 -0.70 -4.33
C VAL A 298 -10.49 -0.42 -5.11
N VAL A 299 -9.54 0.30 -4.50
CA VAL A 299 -8.26 0.67 -5.13
C VAL A 299 -7.07 0.39 -4.22
N GLY A 300 -5.90 0.27 -4.82
CA GLY A 300 -4.64 0.05 -4.11
C GLY A 300 -4.44 -1.40 -3.67
N ASP A 301 -3.66 -1.57 -2.61
CA ASP A 301 -3.10 -2.89 -2.23
C ASP A 301 -4.13 -3.91 -1.75
N SER A 302 -5.38 -3.51 -1.47
CA SER A 302 -6.48 -4.42 -1.14
C SER A 302 -7.01 -5.22 -2.33
N THR A 303 -6.76 -4.80 -3.58
CA THR A 303 -7.24 -5.47 -4.79
C THR A 303 -6.41 -6.71 -5.12
N ILE A 304 -6.97 -7.62 -5.95
CA ILE A 304 -6.19 -8.73 -6.53
C ILE A 304 -5.01 -8.13 -7.30
N GLY A 305 -3.79 -8.61 -7.01
CA GLY A 305 -2.58 -7.98 -7.49
C GLY A 305 -2.17 -8.35 -8.92
N LEU A 306 -2.22 -9.60 -9.34
CA LEU A 306 -1.63 -10.02 -10.62
C LEU A 306 -2.53 -9.70 -11.83
N PRO A 307 -1.95 -9.26 -12.96
CA PRO A 307 -0.53 -9.03 -13.24
C PRO A 307 0.02 -7.68 -12.72
N VAL A 308 -0.80 -6.88 -12.06
CA VAL A 308 -0.44 -5.54 -11.55
C VAL A 308 0.13 -5.68 -10.13
N PRO A 309 1.35 -5.19 -9.84
CA PRO A 309 1.93 -5.31 -8.51
C PRO A 309 1.23 -4.39 -7.50
N LYS A 310 1.18 -4.81 -6.24
CA LYS A 310 0.74 -3.94 -5.13
C LYS A 310 1.84 -2.92 -4.82
N SER A 311 1.80 -1.76 -5.48
CA SER A 311 2.79 -0.69 -5.34
C SER A 311 2.14 0.68 -5.16
N GLY A 312 2.86 1.63 -4.55
CA GLY A 312 2.37 3.01 -4.40
C GLY A 312 2.08 3.68 -5.76
N ASN A 313 2.93 3.43 -6.77
CA ASN A 313 2.71 3.97 -8.12
C ASN A 313 1.41 3.45 -8.74
N VAL A 314 1.18 2.13 -8.67
CA VAL A 314 -0.06 1.53 -9.17
C VAL A 314 -1.26 2.00 -8.38
N ALA A 315 -1.18 2.09 -7.06
CA ALA A 315 -2.28 2.58 -6.23
C ALA A 315 -2.67 4.03 -6.58
N ASN A 316 -1.68 4.90 -6.84
CA ASN A 316 -1.92 6.25 -7.34
C ASN A 316 -2.61 6.23 -8.73
N ALA A 317 -2.13 5.43 -9.68
CA ALA A 317 -2.78 5.28 -10.98
C ALA A 317 -4.22 4.76 -10.87
N MET A 318 -4.44 3.73 -10.05
CA MET A 318 -5.79 3.22 -9.75
C MET A 318 -6.70 4.30 -9.16
N GLY A 319 -6.17 5.14 -8.26
CA GLY A 319 -6.90 6.27 -7.67
C GLY A 319 -7.40 7.26 -8.72
N LYS A 320 -6.58 7.61 -9.71
CA LYS A 320 -6.95 8.50 -10.82
C LYS A 320 -8.00 7.89 -11.73
N ILE A 321 -7.81 6.63 -12.13
CA ILE A 321 -8.75 5.91 -12.99
C ILE A 321 -10.10 5.75 -12.28
N CYS A 322 -10.08 5.36 -11.01
CA CYS A 322 -11.29 5.25 -10.19
C CYS A 322 -12.00 6.59 -10.03
N ALA A 323 -11.26 7.68 -9.80
CA ALA A 323 -11.85 9.03 -9.70
C ALA A 323 -12.59 9.41 -10.98
N MET A 324 -11.98 9.19 -12.15
CA MET A 324 -12.62 9.42 -13.44
C MET A 324 -13.87 8.55 -13.61
N ALA A 325 -13.79 7.26 -13.27
CA ALA A 325 -14.93 6.36 -13.34
C ALA A 325 -16.08 6.81 -12.43
N VAL A 326 -15.78 7.17 -11.18
CA VAL A 326 -16.77 7.67 -10.22
C VAL A 326 -17.49 8.91 -10.73
N VAL A 327 -16.73 9.89 -11.24
CA VAL A 327 -17.31 11.14 -11.79
C VAL A 327 -18.17 10.86 -13.01
N HIS A 328 -17.72 10.04 -13.95
CA HIS A 328 -18.50 9.66 -15.13
C HIS A 328 -19.80 8.92 -14.74
N LEU A 329 -19.72 7.94 -13.84
CA LEU A 329 -20.87 7.16 -13.40
C LEU A 329 -21.91 8.02 -12.63
N LEU A 330 -21.46 8.99 -11.82
CA LEU A 330 -22.36 9.92 -11.11
C LEU A 330 -23.07 10.88 -12.07
N ASN A 331 -22.43 11.22 -13.19
CA ASN A 331 -22.96 12.11 -14.22
C ASN A 331 -23.64 11.36 -15.38
N GLY A 332 -23.84 10.04 -15.28
CA GLY A 332 -24.49 9.23 -16.32
C GLY A 332 -23.71 9.16 -17.64
N LYS A 333 -22.38 9.35 -17.60
CA LYS A 333 -21.49 9.34 -18.77
C LYS A 333 -20.79 7.99 -18.93
N GLU A 334 -20.39 7.69 -20.14
CA GLU A 334 -19.56 6.51 -20.44
C GLU A 334 -18.18 6.66 -19.78
N VAL A 335 -17.69 5.56 -19.17
CA VAL A 335 -16.39 5.53 -18.51
C VAL A 335 -15.29 5.19 -19.53
N PRO A 336 -14.28 6.05 -19.67
CA PRO A 336 -13.17 5.77 -20.60
C PRO A 336 -12.32 4.58 -20.10
N VAL A 337 -11.83 3.79 -21.06
CA VAL A 337 -10.97 2.62 -20.78
C VAL A 337 -9.53 3.08 -20.68
N ILE A 338 -8.98 3.08 -19.47
CA ILE A 338 -7.60 3.52 -19.17
C ILE A 338 -6.89 2.41 -18.39
N ALA A 339 -5.69 2.02 -18.82
CA ALA A 339 -4.86 1.06 -18.11
C ALA A 339 -3.91 1.78 -17.12
N PRO A 340 -3.61 1.17 -15.97
CA PRO A 340 -2.58 1.68 -15.07
C PRO A 340 -1.18 1.49 -15.68
N GLY A 341 -0.19 2.25 -15.20
CA GLY A 341 1.22 1.99 -15.41
C GLY A 341 1.91 1.66 -14.09
N ASN A 342 3.11 1.11 -14.14
CA ASN A 342 3.92 0.91 -12.95
C ASN A 342 5.38 1.27 -13.20
N THR A 343 5.94 2.07 -12.30
CA THR A 343 7.38 2.29 -12.19
C THR A 343 7.78 2.04 -10.74
N CYS A 344 8.76 1.15 -10.54
CA CYS A 344 9.17 0.78 -9.20
C CYS A 344 10.68 0.78 -9.08
N TYR A 345 11.19 1.70 -8.26
CA TYR A 345 12.60 1.81 -7.90
C TYR A 345 12.92 0.98 -6.66
N SER A 346 14.16 0.51 -6.56
CA SER A 346 14.69 -0.14 -5.36
C SER A 346 16.14 0.25 -5.14
N TRP A 347 16.44 0.79 -3.97
CA TRP A 347 17.79 1.16 -3.57
C TRP A 347 18.56 -0.08 -3.10
N VAL A 348 19.73 -0.31 -3.68
CA VAL A 348 20.55 -1.48 -3.38
C VAL A 348 21.76 -1.17 -2.48
N ASN A 349 22.04 0.11 -2.24
CA ASN A 349 23.01 0.63 -1.26
C ASN A 349 22.65 2.09 -0.94
N ASP A 350 23.60 2.88 -0.43
CA ASP A 350 23.41 4.30 -0.08
C ASP A 350 23.34 5.26 -1.29
N LYS A 351 23.73 4.82 -2.49
CA LYS A 351 23.91 5.70 -3.67
C LYS A 351 23.22 5.18 -4.93
N GLU A 352 23.04 3.88 -5.05
CA GLU A 352 22.61 3.25 -6.29
C GLU A 352 21.24 2.58 -6.14
N ALA A 353 20.47 2.62 -7.22
CA ALA A 353 19.16 1.96 -7.32
C ALA A 353 19.04 1.18 -8.63
N ILE A 354 18.06 0.30 -8.66
CA ILE A 354 17.56 -0.45 -9.81
C ILE A 354 16.08 -0.14 -10.01
N ALA A 355 15.56 -0.34 -11.21
CA ALA A 355 14.14 -0.09 -11.49
C ALA A 355 13.50 -1.11 -12.42
N VAL A 356 12.18 -1.20 -12.35
CA VAL A 356 11.30 -1.87 -13.29
C VAL A 356 10.20 -0.93 -13.74
N VAL A 357 9.89 -0.96 -15.03
CA VAL A 357 8.73 -0.27 -15.63
C VAL A 357 7.85 -1.33 -16.27
N ASN A 358 6.55 -1.28 -15.99
CA ASN A 358 5.56 -2.16 -16.59
C ASN A 358 4.52 -1.33 -17.31
N ALA A 359 4.15 -1.74 -18.52
CA ALA A 359 3.02 -1.22 -19.27
C ALA A 359 1.90 -2.27 -19.34
N TYR A 360 0.66 -1.78 -19.30
CA TYR A 360 -0.53 -2.62 -19.29
C TYR A 360 -1.54 -2.11 -20.31
N LYS A 361 -2.46 -2.99 -20.71
CA LYS A 361 -3.69 -2.65 -21.44
C LYS A 361 -4.90 -3.26 -20.74
N ILE A 362 -6.09 -2.84 -21.13
CA ILE A 362 -7.34 -3.45 -20.69
C ILE A 362 -7.89 -4.30 -21.84
N GLU A 363 -8.11 -5.56 -21.57
CA GLU A 363 -8.80 -6.50 -22.48
C GLU A 363 -9.94 -7.18 -21.72
N ASN A 364 -11.14 -7.19 -22.28
CA ASN A 364 -12.32 -7.79 -21.66
C ASN A 364 -12.50 -7.35 -20.19
N ARG A 365 -12.32 -6.06 -19.93
CA ARG A 365 -12.40 -5.40 -18.61
C ARG A 365 -11.35 -5.91 -17.60
N LYS A 366 -10.30 -6.59 -18.03
CA LYS A 366 -9.18 -7.07 -17.20
C LYS A 366 -7.86 -6.44 -17.63
N VAL A 367 -7.00 -6.18 -16.65
CA VAL A 367 -5.63 -5.69 -16.90
C VAL A 367 -4.78 -6.84 -17.47
N VAL A 368 -4.07 -6.56 -18.56
CA VAL A 368 -3.09 -7.47 -19.18
C VAL A 368 -1.75 -6.73 -19.28
N GLN A 369 -0.68 -7.37 -18.86
CA GLN A 369 0.67 -6.82 -19.01
C GLN A 369 1.15 -6.98 -20.46
N ILE A 370 1.63 -5.88 -21.05
CA ILE A 370 2.13 -5.87 -22.43
C ILE A 370 3.65 -5.71 -22.51
N GLU A 371 4.25 -5.08 -21.49
CA GLU A 371 5.69 -4.85 -21.49
C GLU A 371 6.24 -4.81 -20.07
N GLN A 372 7.48 -5.27 -19.91
CA GLN A 372 8.29 -5.07 -18.72
C GLN A 372 9.71 -4.69 -19.14
N LYS A 373 10.19 -3.56 -18.63
CA LYS A 373 11.57 -3.09 -18.81
C LYS A 373 12.29 -3.01 -17.46
N LEU A 374 13.49 -3.56 -17.43
CA LEU A 374 14.41 -3.45 -16.29
C LEU A 374 15.55 -2.48 -16.63
N THR A 375 16.09 -1.80 -15.65
CA THR A 375 17.38 -1.11 -15.81
C THR A 375 18.49 -2.13 -16.14
N PRO A 376 19.53 -1.75 -16.93
CA PRO A 376 20.62 -2.65 -17.24
C PRO A 376 21.39 -3.15 -16.00
N GLY A 377 21.38 -2.35 -14.94
CA GLY A 377 22.04 -2.62 -13.67
C GLY A 377 21.69 -1.54 -12.63
N LYS A 378 22.39 -1.55 -11.52
CA LYS A 378 22.33 -0.51 -10.50
C LYS A 378 23.09 0.73 -10.97
N SER A 379 22.59 1.92 -10.64
CA SER A 379 23.29 3.18 -10.93
C SER A 379 22.82 4.33 -10.04
N VAL A 380 23.70 5.34 -9.92
CA VAL A 380 23.39 6.61 -9.25
C VAL A 380 22.29 7.38 -10.01
N ALA A 381 22.29 7.33 -11.33
CA ALA A 381 21.27 7.99 -12.13
C ALA A 381 19.87 7.43 -11.86
N VAL A 382 19.71 6.12 -11.70
CA VAL A 382 18.44 5.51 -11.32
C VAL A 382 18.00 5.93 -9.91
N ALA A 383 18.93 6.07 -8.98
CA ALA A 383 18.64 6.58 -7.64
C ALA A 383 18.16 8.04 -7.68
N GLN A 384 18.82 8.92 -8.45
CA GLN A 384 18.39 10.30 -8.67
C GLN A 384 16.99 10.39 -9.31
N ASN A 385 16.73 9.59 -10.35
CA ASN A 385 15.40 9.48 -10.97
C ASN A 385 14.33 9.06 -9.95
N SER A 386 14.66 8.18 -9.00
CA SER A 386 13.73 7.78 -7.94
C SER A 386 13.37 8.93 -7.01
N LEU A 387 14.32 9.83 -6.70
CA LEU A 387 14.06 11.01 -5.89
C LEU A 387 13.17 12.02 -6.61
N ALA A 388 13.39 12.23 -7.90
CA ALA A 388 12.52 13.07 -8.74
C ALA A 388 11.10 12.48 -8.83
N TRP A 389 10.98 11.17 -9.05
CA TRP A 389 9.71 10.46 -9.01
C TRP A 389 8.99 10.64 -7.67
N ARG A 390 9.72 10.51 -6.57
CA ARG A 390 9.18 10.72 -5.22
C ARG A 390 8.54 12.08 -5.06
N ALA A 391 9.25 13.14 -5.41
CA ALA A 391 8.75 14.50 -5.30
C ALA A 391 7.51 14.73 -6.17
N SER A 392 7.53 14.23 -7.41
CA SER A 392 6.42 14.34 -8.35
C SER A 392 5.17 13.63 -7.85
N ILE A 393 5.28 12.36 -7.45
CA ILE A 393 4.11 11.56 -7.06
C ILE A 393 3.51 12.00 -5.71
N TRP A 394 4.33 12.53 -4.79
CA TRP A 394 3.81 13.07 -3.54
C TRP A 394 3.03 14.38 -3.77
N ASN A 395 3.54 15.26 -4.63
CA ASN A 395 2.81 16.47 -5.01
C ASN A 395 1.52 16.12 -5.78
N ASP A 396 1.58 15.14 -6.66
CA ASP A 396 0.41 14.64 -7.39
C ASP A 396 -0.67 14.10 -6.43
N MET A 397 -0.29 13.41 -5.38
CA MET A 397 -1.21 12.79 -4.43
C MET A 397 -1.72 13.77 -3.36
N LEU A 398 -0.84 14.55 -2.75
CA LEU A 398 -1.12 15.32 -1.53
C LEU A 398 -0.98 16.84 -1.70
N GLY A 399 -0.37 17.31 -2.79
CA GLY A 399 -0.16 18.74 -3.08
C GLY A 399 -1.38 19.51 -3.57
#